data_88b5f424bf0145246dbd48db2fe6734b
#
_entry.id   88b5f424bf0145246dbd48db2fe6734b
#
_cell.length_a   1.000
_cell.length_b   1.000
_cell.length_c   1.000
_cell.angle_alpha   90.00
_cell.angle_beta   90.00
_cell.angle_gamma   90.00
#
_symmetry.space_group_name_H-M   'P 1'
#
loop_
_entity.id
_entity.type
_entity.pdbx_description
1 polymer ?
#
loop_
_entity_poly.entity_id
_entity_poly.type
_entity_poly.pdbx_seq_one_letter_code
_entity_poly.pdbx_strand_id
1 'polypeptide(L)'
;NSWENVGKASVIKQYYQDERIYRMQTVTDEARNFIHELQKKGKVYIITAIAPQFMSLRAKQILTAFPDFPEQNIIMGFQKSLVHVTLDDGPHNILKSCAKYPVLMRRPWNESLSGILSVNHYGEFLQLIDQIKESMLLDKKPVSLPSVIALVGPSGSGKNELAKRLERAGTG
;
A
#
# COMPACT_ATOMS: atom_id res chain seq x y z
N ASN A 1 -3.86 -12.78 13.12
CA ASN A 1 -3.31 -13.93 12.39
C ASN A 1 -2.19 -13.46 11.49
N SER A 2 -0.96 -13.72 11.93
CA SER A 2 0.22 -13.49 11.08
C SER A 2 0.32 -14.64 10.05
N TRP A 3 1.03 -14.42 8.98
CA TRP A 3 1.38 -15.45 7.99
C TRP A 3 2.02 -16.71 8.61
N GLU A 4 2.54 -16.60 9.83
CA GLU A 4 3.08 -17.70 10.63
C GLU A 4 2.06 -18.80 10.89
N ASN A 5 0.75 -18.49 10.84
CA ASN A 5 -0.33 -19.46 11.02
C ASN A 5 -0.77 -20.15 9.72
N VAL A 6 -0.28 -19.72 8.56
CA VAL A 6 -0.67 -20.26 7.24
C VAL A 6 0.35 -21.28 6.71
N GLY A 7 1.51 -21.38 7.31
CA GLY A 7 2.58 -22.32 6.94
C GLY A 7 3.91 -21.97 7.59
N LYS A 8 4.89 -22.85 7.48
CA LYS A 8 6.24 -22.55 7.98
C LYS A 8 6.75 -21.31 7.25
N ALA A 9 7.16 -20.27 7.98
CA ALA A 9 7.66 -19.00 7.45
C ALA A 9 8.78 -19.19 6.39
N SER A 10 9.55 -20.29 6.48
CA SER A 10 10.55 -20.69 5.50
C SER A 10 9.96 -21.03 4.12
N VAL A 11 8.81 -21.69 4.08
CA VAL A 11 8.13 -22.08 2.83
C VAL A 11 7.57 -20.84 2.14
N ILE A 12 6.93 -19.94 2.90
CA ILE A 12 6.42 -18.68 2.38
C ILE A 12 7.55 -17.84 1.80
N LYS A 13 8.69 -17.77 2.50
CA LYS A 13 9.87 -17.04 2.03
C LYS A 13 10.44 -17.61 0.72
N GLN A 14 10.43 -18.94 0.54
CA GLN A 14 10.82 -19.58 -0.73
C GLN A 14 9.89 -19.20 -1.87
N TYR A 15 8.58 -19.16 -1.63
CA TYR A 15 7.60 -18.73 -2.63
C TYR A 15 7.90 -17.33 -3.15
N TYR A 16 8.23 -16.38 -2.27
CA TYR A 16 8.55 -15.00 -2.68
C TYR A 16 9.91 -14.86 -3.40
N GLN A 17 10.69 -15.92 -3.49
CA GLN A 17 11.92 -15.97 -4.28
C GLN A 17 11.70 -16.60 -5.66
N ASP A 18 10.51 -17.10 -5.96
CA ASP A 18 10.18 -17.69 -7.25
C ASP A 18 9.59 -16.64 -8.20
N GLU A 19 10.30 -16.32 -9.26
CA GLU A 19 9.88 -15.37 -10.29
C GLU A 19 8.53 -15.72 -10.92
N ARG A 20 8.20 -17.01 -11.02
CA ARG A 20 6.93 -17.50 -11.60
C ARG A 20 5.73 -16.94 -10.85
N ILE A 21 5.81 -16.80 -9.54
CA ILE A 21 4.74 -16.25 -8.71
C ILE A 21 4.45 -14.80 -9.10
N TYR A 22 5.50 -14.01 -9.33
CA TYR A 22 5.33 -12.63 -9.76
C TYR A 22 4.75 -12.56 -11.18
N ARG A 23 5.18 -13.43 -12.08
CA ARG A 23 4.67 -13.48 -13.47
C ARG A 23 3.20 -13.87 -13.54
N MET A 24 2.70 -14.68 -12.60
CA MET A 24 1.30 -15.10 -12.53
C MET A 24 0.36 -14.04 -11.95
N GLN A 25 0.89 -13.00 -11.31
CA GLN A 25 0.05 -11.94 -10.73
C GLN A 25 -0.49 -11.04 -11.83
N THR A 26 -1.81 -10.96 -11.90
CA THR A 26 -2.53 -10.10 -12.85
C THR A 26 -3.23 -8.97 -12.10
N VAL A 27 -3.38 -7.83 -12.76
CA VAL A 27 -4.17 -6.72 -12.25
C VAL A 27 -5.58 -6.84 -12.80
N THR A 28 -6.58 -6.83 -11.93
CA THR A 28 -8.00 -6.89 -12.32
C THR A 28 -8.45 -5.56 -12.94
N ASP A 29 -9.50 -5.60 -13.75
CA ASP A 29 -10.08 -4.38 -14.32
C ASP A 29 -10.65 -3.46 -13.22
N GLU A 30 -11.18 -4.04 -12.14
CA GLU A 30 -11.62 -3.29 -10.96
C GLU A 30 -10.46 -2.48 -10.36
N ALA A 31 -9.28 -3.09 -10.21
CA ALA A 31 -8.10 -2.40 -9.70
C ALA A 31 -7.59 -1.32 -10.67
N ARG A 32 -7.69 -1.55 -11.99
CA ARG A 32 -7.36 -0.52 -12.99
C ARG A 32 -8.28 0.69 -12.88
N ASN A 33 -9.58 0.45 -12.85
CA ASN A 33 -10.58 1.50 -12.70
C ASN A 33 -10.39 2.27 -11.37
N PHE A 34 -10.11 1.55 -10.29
CA PHE A 34 -9.84 2.16 -9.00
C PHE A 34 -8.64 3.12 -9.05
N ILE A 35 -7.50 2.71 -9.59
CA ILE A 35 -6.32 3.57 -9.71
C ILE A 35 -6.61 4.79 -10.59
N HIS A 36 -7.31 4.60 -11.70
CA HIS A 36 -7.71 5.71 -12.57
C HIS A 36 -8.58 6.74 -11.84
N GLU A 37 -9.63 6.29 -11.13
CA GLU A 37 -10.50 7.19 -10.35
C GLU A 37 -9.74 7.86 -9.19
N LEU A 38 -8.82 7.13 -8.56
CA LEU A 38 -8.01 7.67 -7.48
C LEU A 38 -7.06 8.77 -7.96
N GLN A 39 -6.47 8.63 -9.16
CA GLN A 39 -5.62 9.65 -9.77
C GLN A 39 -6.35 10.98 -10.04
N LYS A 40 -7.67 10.95 -10.29
CA LYS A 40 -8.50 12.16 -10.40
C LYS A 40 -8.66 12.90 -9.06
N LYS A 41 -8.52 12.17 -7.96
CA LYS A 41 -8.71 12.71 -6.61
C LYS A 41 -7.43 13.25 -5.97
N GLY A 42 -6.26 12.83 -6.42
CA GLY A 42 -5.00 13.31 -5.86
C GLY A 42 -3.77 12.62 -6.45
N LYS A 43 -2.61 12.94 -5.90
CA LYS A 43 -1.37 12.29 -6.30
C LYS A 43 -1.31 10.88 -5.70
N VAL A 44 -1.19 9.89 -6.57
CA VAL A 44 -1.19 8.47 -6.21
C VAL A 44 0.23 7.92 -6.29
N TYR A 45 0.59 7.12 -5.29
CA TYR A 45 1.82 6.33 -5.29
C TYR A 45 1.48 4.85 -5.20
N ILE A 46 2.20 4.01 -5.92
CA ILE A 46 2.19 2.57 -5.76
C ILE A 46 3.47 2.19 -5.03
N ILE A 47 3.34 1.68 -3.81
CA ILE A 47 4.48 1.21 -3.02
C ILE A 47 4.39 -0.31 -2.90
N THR A 48 5.40 -1.01 -3.38
CA THR A 48 5.46 -2.46 -3.36
C THR A 48 6.75 -2.96 -2.71
N ALA A 49 6.60 -3.87 -1.75
CA ALA A 49 7.71 -4.60 -1.17
C ALA A 49 8.04 -5.78 -2.06
N ILE A 50 9.23 -5.79 -2.63
CA ILE A 50 9.67 -6.85 -3.53
C ILE A 50 11.17 -7.10 -3.35
N ALA A 51 11.59 -8.35 -3.55
CA ALA A 51 13.01 -8.70 -3.53
C ALA A 51 13.76 -7.96 -4.66
N PRO A 52 14.99 -7.47 -4.41
CA PRO A 52 15.73 -6.63 -5.36
C PRO A 52 15.85 -7.23 -6.77
N GLN A 53 16.05 -8.55 -6.87
CA GLN A 53 16.18 -9.24 -8.15
C GLN A 53 14.91 -9.20 -9.02
N PHE A 54 13.74 -8.89 -8.46
CA PHE A 54 12.47 -8.85 -9.18
C PHE A 54 11.92 -7.43 -9.38
N MET A 55 12.67 -6.40 -8.98
CA MET A 55 12.19 -5.00 -9.08
C MET A 55 11.86 -4.60 -10.53
N SER A 56 12.72 -4.95 -11.49
CA SER A 56 12.47 -4.66 -12.91
C SER A 56 11.22 -5.36 -13.44
N LEU A 57 10.99 -6.61 -13.03
CA LEU A 57 9.79 -7.35 -13.40
C LEU A 57 8.54 -6.67 -12.86
N ARG A 58 8.55 -6.29 -11.59
CA ARG A 58 7.43 -5.60 -10.95
C ARG A 58 7.17 -4.23 -11.58
N ALA A 59 8.19 -3.44 -11.86
CA ALA A 59 8.05 -2.16 -12.55
C ALA A 59 7.35 -2.34 -13.90
N LYS A 60 7.82 -3.29 -14.72
CA LYS A 60 7.19 -3.64 -15.99
C LYS A 60 5.72 -4.04 -15.83
N GLN A 61 5.39 -4.87 -14.85
CA GLN A 61 4.02 -5.30 -14.59
C GLN A 61 3.11 -4.11 -14.25
N ILE A 62 3.58 -3.21 -13.39
CA ILE A 62 2.82 -2.01 -13.02
C ILE A 62 2.60 -1.12 -14.24
N LEU A 63 3.64 -0.81 -14.99
CA LEU A 63 3.55 0.06 -16.18
C LEU A 63 2.73 -0.58 -17.32
N THR A 64 2.75 -1.91 -17.45
CA THR A 64 1.88 -2.62 -18.39
C THR A 64 0.41 -2.54 -17.95
N ALA A 65 0.15 -2.66 -16.65
CA ALA A 65 -1.22 -2.58 -16.12
C ALA A 65 -1.77 -1.16 -16.12
N PHE A 66 -0.91 -0.16 -15.96
CA PHE A 66 -1.22 1.26 -15.84
C PHE A 66 -0.27 2.08 -16.73
N PRO A 67 -0.49 2.12 -18.07
CA PRO A 67 0.45 2.74 -19.01
C PRO A 67 0.69 4.24 -18.74
N ASP A 68 -0.33 4.94 -18.26
CA ASP A 68 -0.27 6.39 -17.98
C ASP A 68 0.12 6.71 -16.53
N PHE A 69 0.52 5.71 -15.74
CA PHE A 69 0.91 5.93 -14.36
C PHE A 69 2.31 6.55 -14.29
N PRO A 70 2.51 7.66 -13.53
CA PRO A 70 3.82 8.31 -13.44
C PRO A 70 4.87 7.37 -12.81
N GLU A 71 5.94 7.08 -13.55
CA GLU A 71 7.01 6.16 -13.11
C GLU A 71 7.63 6.59 -11.78
N GLN A 72 7.83 7.90 -11.57
CA GLN A 72 8.38 8.46 -10.33
C GLN A 72 7.48 8.25 -9.11
N ASN A 73 6.25 7.85 -9.30
CA ASN A 73 5.30 7.52 -8.24
C ASN A 73 5.28 6.01 -7.90
N ILE A 74 6.12 5.20 -8.57
CA ILE A 74 6.30 3.79 -8.27
C ILE A 74 7.49 3.65 -7.31
N ILE A 75 7.23 3.18 -6.09
CA ILE A 75 8.26 3.03 -5.06
C ILE A 75 8.45 1.55 -4.74
N MET A 76 9.66 1.06 -5.00
CA MET A 76 10.07 -0.29 -4.66
C MET A 76 10.74 -0.26 -3.28
N GLY A 77 10.00 -0.61 -2.23
CA GLY A 77 10.56 -0.58 -0.89
C GLY A 77 9.54 -0.66 0.22
N PHE A 78 10.02 -0.48 1.44
CA PHE A 78 9.26 -0.72 2.65
C PHE A 78 8.79 0.56 3.36
N GLN A 79 9.23 1.72 2.89
CA GLN A 79 8.83 3.00 3.48
C GLN A 79 7.50 3.48 2.92
N LYS A 80 6.49 3.49 3.79
CA LYS A 80 5.12 3.92 3.46
C LYS A 80 4.74 5.25 4.13
N SER A 81 5.72 5.97 4.68
CA SER A 81 5.51 7.12 5.57
C SER A 81 5.37 8.48 4.86
N LEU A 82 5.48 8.54 3.54
CA LEU A 82 5.51 9.81 2.81
C LEU A 82 4.12 10.30 2.36
N VAL A 83 3.04 9.74 2.89
CA VAL A 83 1.71 9.98 2.37
C VAL A 83 0.70 10.29 3.46
N HIS A 84 -0.34 11.04 3.07
CA HIS A 84 -1.42 11.39 3.98
C HIS A 84 -2.36 10.21 4.25
N VAL A 85 -2.64 9.41 3.22
CA VAL A 85 -3.55 8.27 3.30
C VAL A 85 -2.85 7.03 2.76
N THR A 86 -2.89 5.94 3.50
CA THR A 86 -2.36 4.63 3.08
C THR A 86 -3.50 3.63 3.01
N LEU A 87 -3.58 2.85 1.94
CA LEU A 87 -4.45 1.68 1.83
C LEU A 87 -3.60 0.41 1.78
N ASP A 88 -3.88 -0.55 2.64
CA ASP A 88 -3.18 -1.84 2.69
C ASP A 88 -4.11 -2.91 3.29
N ASP A 89 -3.97 -4.16 2.85
CA ASP A 89 -4.68 -5.31 3.41
C ASP A 89 -3.90 -6.03 4.52
N GLY A 90 -2.63 -5.67 4.70
CA GLY A 90 -1.75 -6.20 5.73
C GLY A 90 -1.86 -5.41 7.03
N PRO A 91 -2.42 -6.01 8.11
CA PRO A 91 -2.58 -5.33 9.40
C PRO A 91 -1.29 -4.72 9.94
N HIS A 92 -0.19 -5.45 9.80
CA HIS A 92 1.12 -5.01 10.27
C HIS A 92 1.65 -3.78 9.51
N ASN A 93 1.20 -3.55 8.28
CA ASN A 93 1.53 -2.36 7.51
C ASN A 93 0.74 -1.14 8.02
N ILE A 94 -0.54 -1.35 8.30
CA ILE A 94 -1.44 -0.30 8.81
C ILE A 94 -1.05 0.11 10.22
N LEU A 95 -0.81 -0.83 11.12
CA LEU A 95 -0.42 -0.57 12.51
C LEU A 95 0.93 0.17 12.66
N LYS A 96 1.78 0.09 11.65
CA LYS A 96 3.10 0.75 11.61
C LYS A 96 3.16 1.92 10.64
N SER A 97 2.04 2.26 10.02
CA SER A 97 1.98 3.37 9.09
C SER A 97 2.15 4.70 9.82
N CYS A 98 2.97 5.58 9.26
CA CYS A 98 3.09 6.97 9.69
C CYS A 98 2.14 7.89 8.89
N ALA A 99 1.27 7.34 8.06
CA ALA A 99 0.26 8.12 7.36
C ALA A 99 -0.74 8.72 8.36
N LYS A 100 -1.24 9.91 8.06
CA LYS A 100 -2.27 10.55 8.90
C LYS A 100 -3.55 9.72 8.96
N TYR A 101 -3.87 9.04 7.85
CA TYR A 101 -5.05 8.16 7.70
C TYR A 101 -4.62 6.79 7.20
N PRO A 102 -4.18 5.87 8.08
CA PRO A 102 -3.93 4.49 7.71
C PRO A 102 -5.26 3.74 7.57
N VAL A 103 -5.54 3.21 6.39
CA VAL A 103 -6.81 2.54 6.06
C VAL A 103 -6.56 1.07 5.74
N LEU A 104 -7.25 0.18 6.44
CA LEU A 104 -7.19 -1.25 6.21
C LEU A 104 -8.22 -1.67 5.14
N MET A 105 -7.77 -2.29 4.06
CA MET A 105 -8.66 -3.01 3.16
C MET A 105 -9.07 -4.33 3.82
N ARG A 106 -10.35 -4.51 4.09
CA ARG A 106 -10.89 -5.74 4.69
C ARG A 106 -10.74 -6.93 3.76
N ARG A 107 -10.26 -8.03 4.34
CA ARG A 107 -10.09 -9.33 3.68
C ARG A 107 -10.35 -10.44 4.71
N PRO A 108 -10.68 -11.68 4.30
CA PRO A 108 -10.95 -12.77 5.24
C PRO A 108 -9.86 -12.99 6.30
N TRP A 109 -8.60 -12.74 5.96
CA TRP A 109 -7.48 -12.96 6.89
C TRP A 109 -7.29 -11.83 7.93
N ASN A 110 -8.01 -10.71 7.80
CA ASN A 110 -7.90 -9.58 8.73
C ASN A 110 -9.24 -9.18 9.38
N GLU A 111 -10.29 -9.97 9.24
CA GLU A 111 -11.64 -9.69 9.76
C GLU A 111 -11.67 -9.52 11.29
N SER A 112 -10.85 -10.26 12.02
CA SER A 112 -10.81 -10.21 13.48
C SER A 112 -10.26 -8.92 14.07
N LEU A 113 -9.67 -8.05 13.25
CA LEU A 113 -9.14 -6.76 13.70
C LEU A 113 -10.25 -5.71 13.83
N SER A 114 -10.33 -5.11 15.01
CA SER A 114 -11.26 -4.01 15.30
C SER A 114 -10.51 -2.72 15.65
N GLY A 115 -11.23 -1.58 15.68
CA GLY A 115 -10.66 -0.30 16.08
C GLY A 115 -9.72 0.36 15.06
N ILE A 116 -9.69 -0.13 13.82
CA ILE A 116 -8.87 0.40 12.73
C ILE A 116 -9.79 0.97 11.65
N LEU A 117 -9.49 2.16 11.15
CA LEU A 117 -10.14 2.73 9.99
C LEU A 117 -10.04 1.75 8.82
N SER A 118 -11.17 1.31 8.28
CA SER A 118 -11.18 0.23 7.29
C SER A 118 -12.27 0.40 6.26
N VAL A 119 -12.05 -0.21 5.11
CA VAL A 119 -12.99 -0.27 3.98
C VAL A 119 -13.08 -1.70 3.46
N ASN A 120 -14.23 -2.08 2.88
CA ASN A 120 -14.46 -3.42 2.35
C ASN A 120 -14.13 -3.54 0.87
N HIS A 121 -14.25 -2.44 0.13
CA HIS A 121 -13.97 -2.40 -1.31
C HIS A 121 -13.47 -1.02 -1.76
N TYR A 122 -12.99 -0.94 -2.98
CA TYR A 122 -12.39 0.27 -3.55
C TYR A 122 -13.35 1.47 -3.59
N GLY A 123 -14.64 1.23 -3.81
CA GLY A 123 -15.65 2.29 -3.82
C GLY A 123 -15.78 3.02 -2.48
N GLU A 124 -15.79 2.28 -1.36
CA GLU A 124 -15.77 2.87 -0.02
C GLU A 124 -14.49 3.70 0.22
N PHE A 125 -13.36 3.23 -0.28
CA PHE A 125 -12.12 3.99 -0.16
C PHE A 125 -12.17 5.31 -0.95
N LEU A 126 -12.71 5.31 -2.16
CA LEU A 126 -12.88 6.53 -2.95
C LEU A 126 -13.79 7.55 -2.27
N GLN A 127 -14.87 7.10 -1.64
CA GLN A 127 -15.76 7.95 -0.82
C GLN A 127 -15.04 8.51 0.41
N LEU A 128 -14.27 7.67 1.10
CA LEU A 128 -13.45 8.09 2.24
C LEU A 128 -12.44 9.19 1.85
N ILE A 129 -11.82 9.09 0.68
CA ILE A 129 -10.91 10.13 0.16
C ILE A 129 -11.63 11.45 -0.01
N ASP A 130 -12.85 11.45 -0.54
CA ASP A 130 -13.64 12.68 -0.69
C ASP A 130 -13.96 13.30 0.68
N GLN A 131 -14.38 12.51 1.66
CA GLN A 131 -14.64 12.98 3.03
C GLN A 131 -13.38 13.56 3.69
N ILE A 132 -12.22 12.91 3.52
CA ILE A 132 -10.95 13.42 4.05
C ILE A 132 -10.61 14.77 3.40
N LYS A 133 -10.79 14.91 2.09
CA LYS A 133 -10.54 16.16 1.36
C LYS A 133 -11.45 17.29 1.86
N GLU A 134 -12.74 17.00 2.04
CA GLU A 134 -13.70 17.98 2.56
C GLU A 134 -13.31 18.44 3.96
N SER A 135 -12.94 17.51 4.86
CA SER A 135 -12.51 17.87 6.21
C SER A 135 -11.24 18.73 6.21
N MET A 136 -10.29 18.44 5.31
CA MET A 136 -9.06 19.22 5.17
C MET A 136 -9.33 20.65 4.64
N LEU A 137 -10.34 20.84 3.79
CA LEU A 137 -10.74 22.15 3.30
C LEU A 137 -11.41 22.99 4.40
N LEU A 138 -12.19 22.36 5.27
CA LEU A 138 -12.85 23.03 6.39
C LEU A 138 -11.86 23.51 7.46
N ASP A 139 -10.75 22.82 7.65
CA ASP A 139 -9.69 23.21 8.60
C ASP A 139 -8.87 24.45 8.19
N LYS A 140 -9.24 25.12 7.10
CA LYS A 140 -8.69 26.42 6.58
C LYS A 140 -7.16 26.54 6.56
N LYS A 141 -6.41 25.42 6.56
CA LYS A 141 -4.96 25.45 6.29
C LYS A 141 -4.73 25.30 4.78
N PRO A 142 -3.78 26.05 4.18
CA PRO A 142 -3.43 25.83 2.78
C PRO A 142 -2.90 24.40 2.64
N VAL A 143 -3.72 23.53 2.07
CA VAL A 143 -3.42 22.11 1.96
C VAL A 143 -2.93 21.84 0.55
N SER A 144 -1.68 21.41 0.43
CA SER A 144 -1.30 20.65 -0.75
C SER A 144 -2.24 19.44 -0.87
N LEU A 145 -2.71 19.15 -2.07
CA LEU A 145 -3.58 17.99 -2.32
C LEU A 145 -3.01 16.74 -1.63
N PRO A 146 -3.82 15.98 -0.91
CA PRO A 146 -3.33 14.80 -0.19
C PRO A 146 -2.68 13.83 -1.18
N SER A 147 -1.49 13.38 -0.83
CA SER A 147 -0.88 12.27 -1.54
C SER A 147 -1.54 10.98 -1.05
N VAL A 148 -2.14 10.22 -1.96
CA VAL A 148 -2.82 8.95 -1.67
C VAL A 148 -1.95 7.80 -2.17
N ILE A 149 -1.76 6.78 -1.35
CA ILE A 149 -1.07 5.54 -1.75
C ILE A 149 -2.07 4.41 -1.85
N ALA A 150 -2.10 3.76 -3.01
CA ALA A 150 -2.68 2.44 -3.17
C ALA A 150 -1.54 1.40 -3.21
N LEU A 151 -1.60 0.45 -2.28
CA LEU A 151 -0.61 -0.62 -2.20
C LEU A 151 -1.11 -1.85 -2.93
N VAL A 152 -0.43 -2.21 -4.01
CA VAL A 152 -0.71 -3.43 -4.75
C VAL A 152 0.49 -4.38 -4.58
N GLY A 153 0.33 -5.42 -3.79
CA GLY A 153 1.36 -6.45 -3.67
C GLY A 153 1.21 -7.33 -2.43
N PRO A 154 1.67 -8.57 -2.50
CA PRO A 154 1.64 -9.49 -1.36
C PRO A 154 2.49 -8.95 -0.22
N SER A 155 1.94 -8.98 0.99
CA SER A 155 2.62 -8.61 2.21
C SER A 155 3.59 -9.70 2.64
N GLY A 156 4.78 -9.33 3.00
CA GLY A 156 5.67 -10.19 3.77
C GLY A 156 7.13 -10.02 3.41
N SER A 157 7.89 -9.43 4.26
CA SER A 157 9.22 -9.77 4.77
C SER A 157 10.04 -8.53 5.16
N GLY A 158 10.63 -8.56 6.35
CA GLY A 158 11.75 -7.70 6.73
C GLY A 158 11.47 -6.23 7.09
N LYS A 159 10.23 -5.79 7.26
CA LYS A 159 9.83 -4.39 7.45
C LYS A 159 10.21 -3.75 8.80
N ASN A 160 10.61 -4.56 9.78
CA ASN A 160 10.74 -4.12 11.17
C ASN A 160 12.07 -3.43 11.50
N GLU A 161 13.13 -3.78 10.78
CA GLU A 161 14.49 -3.32 11.10
C GLU A 161 14.76 -1.89 10.59
N LEU A 162 14.21 -1.53 9.43
CA LEU A 162 14.43 -0.21 8.84
C LEU A 162 13.62 0.89 9.54
N ALA A 163 12.40 0.59 9.98
CA ALA A 163 11.57 1.51 10.74
C ALA A 163 12.23 1.90 12.06
N LYS A 164 12.85 0.94 12.79
CA LYS A 164 13.59 1.18 14.02
C LYS A 164 14.84 2.05 13.82
N ARG A 165 15.50 1.96 12.68
CA ARG A 165 16.67 2.79 12.36
C ARG A 165 16.32 4.24 12.06
N LEU A 166 15.15 4.48 11.48
CA LEU A 166 14.70 5.82 11.12
C LEU A 166 14.10 6.57 12.32
N GLU A 167 13.42 5.87 13.24
CA GLU A 167 13.01 6.46 14.54
C GLU A 167 14.23 6.95 15.35
N ARG A 168 15.36 6.23 15.26
CA ARG A 168 16.61 6.64 15.93
C ARG A 168 17.33 7.79 15.24
N ALA A 169 17.13 7.99 13.95
CA ALA A 169 17.76 9.08 13.19
C ALA A 169 16.96 10.39 13.22
N GLY A 170 15.68 10.36 13.63
CA GLY A 170 14.80 11.52 13.70
C GLY A 170 14.73 12.19 15.08
N THR A 171 15.50 11.71 16.07
CA THR A 171 15.55 12.24 17.45
C THR A 171 16.91 12.87 17.77
N GLY A 172 17.59 13.43 16.77
CA GLY A 172 18.80 14.21 16.92
C GLY A 172 18.58 15.69 16.60
#